data_842836d3b5f4f9a710caba003ee934a1
#
_entry.id   842836d3b5f4f9a710caba003ee934a1
#
_cell.length_a   1.000
_cell.length_b   1.000
_cell.length_c   1.000
_cell.angle_alpha   90.00
_cell.angle_beta   90.00
_cell.angle_gamma   90.00
#
_symmetry.space_group_name_H-M   'P 1'
#
loop_
_entity.id
_entity.type
_entity.pdbx_description
1 polymer ?
#
loop_
_entity_poly.entity_id
_entity_poly.type
_entity_poly.pdbx_seq_one_letter_code
_entity_poly.pdbx_strand_id
1 'polypeptide(L)'
;MMRRNLYILAIVSLLSGNYVFAQDAVKQWSLEECIQYAIEHNIDLKQKEQEQESRKVDLHTSKYSWLPALNGSLGQSFQFGRSTSKSGVIVDQNAANSTLGINLDMPLFDGLKIPNDIAARKLDLKASIENLNKAREDLSINIASYYLQVLLSLIHI
;
A
#
# COMPACT_ATOMS: atom_id res chain seq x y z
N MET A 1 -56.16 -39.94 12.42
CA MET A 1 -55.68 -38.87 11.48
C MET A 1 -55.66 -37.48 12.13
N MET A 2 -56.52 -37.11 13.04
CA MET A 2 -56.57 -35.76 13.67
C MET A 2 -55.33 -35.37 14.50
N ARG A 3 -54.73 -36.30 15.24
CA ARG A 3 -53.52 -35.97 16.07
C ARG A 3 -52.27 -35.57 15.26
N ARG A 4 -52.10 -36.15 14.08
CA ARG A 4 -50.93 -35.84 13.21
C ARG A 4 -51.02 -34.43 12.61
N ASN A 5 -52.21 -33.97 12.30
CA ASN A 5 -52.43 -32.62 11.76
C ASN A 5 -52.28 -31.54 12.86
N LEU A 6 -52.55 -31.89 14.13
CA LEU A 6 -52.34 -30.97 15.25
C LEU A 6 -50.86 -30.68 15.51
N TYR A 7 -49.98 -31.68 15.37
CA TYR A 7 -48.53 -31.47 15.50
C TYR A 7 -47.95 -30.65 14.34
N ILE A 8 -48.45 -30.81 13.12
CA ILE A 8 -48.04 -30.04 11.96
C ILE A 8 -48.42 -28.57 12.16
N LEU A 9 -49.61 -28.27 12.70
CA LEU A 9 -50.05 -26.91 12.98
C LEU A 9 -49.22 -26.25 14.11
N ALA A 10 -48.84 -27.01 15.13
CA ALA A 10 -47.94 -26.54 16.20
C ALA A 10 -46.50 -26.25 15.71
N ILE A 11 -45.99 -27.07 14.78
CA ILE A 11 -44.64 -26.85 14.19
C ILE A 11 -44.64 -25.62 13.28
N VAL A 12 -45.70 -25.40 12.49
CA VAL A 12 -45.83 -24.23 11.63
C VAL A 12 -45.95 -22.94 12.44
N SER A 13 -46.61 -22.93 13.60
CA SER A 13 -46.71 -21.78 14.48
C SER A 13 -45.40 -21.47 15.23
N LEU A 14 -44.52 -22.48 15.44
CA LEU A 14 -43.17 -22.27 16.00
C LEU A 14 -42.17 -21.73 14.98
N LEU A 15 -42.39 -21.98 13.68
CA LEU A 15 -41.53 -21.45 12.61
C LEU A 15 -41.86 -19.98 12.21
N SER A 16 -43.02 -19.44 12.62
CA SER A 16 -43.35 -18.02 12.47
C SER A 16 -42.69 -17.11 13.53
N GLY A 17 -41.58 -17.59 14.11
CA GLY A 17 -40.78 -16.87 15.11
C GLY A 17 -40.15 -15.62 14.52
N ASN A 18 -40.67 -14.50 14.98
CA ASN A 18 -39.98 -13.22 15.23
C ASN A 18 -38.89 -12.82 14.23
N TYR A 19 -39.29 -12.28 13.09
CA TYR A 19 -38.48 -11.31 12.40
C TYR A 19 -38.50 -10.04 13.27
N VAL A 20 -37.65 -10.02 14.29
CA VAL A 20 -37.26 -8.78 14.96
C VAL A 20 -36.40 -8.05 13.94
N PHE A 21 -36.99 -7.14 13.16
CA PHE A 21 -36.27 -6.08 12.52
C PHE A 21 -35.68 -5.26 13.67
N ALA A 22 -34.40 -5.51 13.96
CA ALA A 22 -33.60 -4.58 14.71
C ALA A 22 -33.59 -3.30 13.87
N GLN A 23 -34.45 -2.33 14.21
CA GLN A 23 -34.29 -0.96 13.76
C GLN A 23 -32.97 -0.52 14.40
N ASP A 24 -31.88 -0.55 13.62
CA ASP A 24 -30.65 0.13 13.98
C ASP A 24 -31.06 1.57 14.29
N ALA A 25 -30.92 1.96 15.55
CA ALA A 25 -31.18 3.32 15.98
C ALA A 25 -30.35 4.20 15.06
N VAL A 26 -31.03 5.08 14.29
CA VAL A 26 -30.38 5.99 13.36
C VAL A 26 -29.33 6.75 14.16
N LYS A 27 -28.07 6.39 13.99
CA LYS A 27 -26.96 7.02 14.70
C LYS A 27 -26.87 8.47 14.20
N GLN A 28 -27.15 9.40 15.09
CA GLN A 28 -26.91 10.81 14.78
C GLN A 28 -25.42 11.08 14.89
N TRP A 29 -24.84 11.53 13.80
CA TRP A 29 -23.44 11.86 13.71
C TRP A 29 -23.21 13.33 14.04
N SER A 30 -22.37 13.62 15.03
CA SER A 30 -21.86 14.97 15.26
C SER A 30 -20.82 15.33 14.20
N LEU A 31 -20.56 16.63 14.00
CA LEU A 31 -19.51 17.09 13.08
C LEU A 31 -18.15 16.49 13.42
N GLU A 32 -17.82 16.43 14.70
CA GLU A 32 -16.55 15.90 15.20
C GLU A 32 -16.41 14.40 14.89
N GLU A 33 -17.47 13.62 15.12
CA GLU A 33 -17.48 12.18 14.76
C GLU A 33 -17.35 11.96 13.26
N CYS A 34 -17.96 12.81 12.42
CA CYS A 34 -17.82 12.73 10.97
C CYS A 34 -16.38 13.00 10.53
N ILE A 35 -15.71 14.01 11.11
CA ILE A 35 -14.32 14.33 10.80
C ILE A 35 -13.41 13.20 11.24
N GLN A 36 -13.57 12.70 12.46
CA GLN A 36 -12.75 11.62 12.99
C GLN A 36 -12.90 10.34 12.15
N TYR A 37 -14.13 9.97 11.84
CA TYR A 37 -14.39 8.82 10.98
C TYR A 37 -13.77 8.95 9.59
N ALA A 38 -13.87 10.16 9.00
CA ALA A 38 -13.28 10.42 7.70
C ALA A 38 -11.75 10.34 7.73
N ILE A 39 -11.10 10.87 8.76
CA ILE A 39 -9.64 10.77 8.93
C ILE A 39 -9.19 9.31 9.03
N GLU A 40 -9.91 8.48 9.74
CA GLU A 40 -9.55 7.07 9.95
C GLU A 40 -9.79 6.19 8.69
N HIS A 41 -10.79 6.55 7.87
CA HIS A 41 -11.23 5.69 6.77
C HIS A 41 -10.89 6.23 5.38
N ASN A 42 -10.42 7.47 5.25
CA ASN A 42 -10.10 8.06 3.96
C ASN A 42 -8.87 7.39 3.32
N ILE A 43 -9.05 6.94 2.08
CA ILE A 43 -8.02 6.22 1.32
C ILE A 43 -6.91 7.16 0.88
N ASP A 44 -7.23 8.39 0.48
CA ASP A 44 -6.24 9.38 0.04
C ASP A 44 -5.31 9.77 1.19
N LEU A 45 -5.85 9.86 2.40
CA LEU A 45 -5.06 10.13 3.59
C LEU A 45 -4.11 8.97 3.91
N LYS A 46 -4.59 7.73 3.85
CA LYS A 46 -3.75 6.53 3.99
C LYS A 46 -2.65 6.46 2.93
N GLN A 47 -2.96 6.88 1.71
CA GLN A 47 -1.95 6.97 0.64
C GLN A 47 -0.86 8.00 0.99
N LYS A 48 -1.21 9.16 1.55
CA LYS A 48 -0.25 10.17 2.01
C LYS A 48 0.59 9.68 3.19
N GLU A 49 0.01 8.89 4.09
CA GLU A 49 0.77 8.23 5.18
C GLU A 49 1.79 7.23 4.63
N GLN A 50 1.43 6.43 3.61
CA GLN A 50 2.36 5.52 2.95
C GLN A 50 3.45 6.28 2.18
N GLU A 51 3.12 7.41 1.55
CA GLU A 51 4.12 8.28 0.90
C GLU A 51 5.14 8.81 1.92
N GLN A 52 4.68 9.26 3.09
CA GLN A 52 5.57 9.70 4.16
C GLN A 52 6.50 8.56 4.64
N GLU A 53 5.97 7.34 4.83
CA GLU A 53 6.80 6.20 5.24
C GLU A 53 7.81 5.82 4.16
N SER A 54 7.44 5.91 2.87
CA SER A 54 8.37 5.74 1.76
C SER A 54 9.52 6.75 1.81
N ARG A 55 9.24 8.04 2.06
CA ARG A 55 10.28 9.08 2.19
C ARG A 55 11.21 8.82 3.39
N LYS A 56 10.67 8.25 4.46
CA LYS A 56 11.47 7.86 5.62
C LYS A 56 12.42 6.71 5.28
N VAL A 57 11.95 5.72 4.51
CA VAL A 57 12.79 4.63 4.00
C VAL A 57 13.86 5.17 3.05
N ASP A 58 13.52 6.11 2.14
CA ASP A 58 14.48 6.75 1.23
C ASP A 58 15.60 7.45 2.01
N LEU A 59 15.25 8.21 3.05
CA LEU A 59 16.24 8.85 3.92
C LEU A 59 17.11 7.81 4.64
N HIS A 60 16.53 6.72 5.10
CA HIS A 60 17.27 5.64 5.74
C HIS A 60 18.25 4.98 4.76
N THR A 61 17.81 4.68 3.57
CA THR A 61 18.63 4.13 2.49
C THR A 61 19.79 5.07 2.14
N SER A 62 19.54 6.37 1.99
CA SER A 62 20.58 7.35 1.72
C SER A 62 21.64 7.41 2.81
N LYS A 63 21.27 7.25 4.08
CA LYS A 63 22.22 7.17 5.20
C LYS A 63 23.17 5.98 5.11
N TYR A 64 22.72 4.88 4.51
CA TYR A 64 23.52 3.67 4.33
C TYR A 64 24.26 3.62 2.99
N SER A 65 24.19 4.67 2.16
CA SER A 65 24.91 4.74 0.89
C SER A 65 26.44 4.70 1.03
N TRP A 66 26.96 4.88 2.23
CA TRP A 66 28.37 4.68 2.55
C TRP A 66 28.78 3.21 2.70
N LEU A 67 27.82 2.32 2.90
CA LEU A 67 28.10 0.91 3.07
C LEU A 67 28.42 0.26 1.73
N PRO A 68 29.30 -0.75 1.72
CA PRO A 68 29.57 -1.52 0.50
C PRO A 68 28.30 -2.28 0.07
N ALA A 69 28.01 -2.18 -1.22
CA ALA A 69 26.94 -2.96 -1.87
C ALA A 69 27.51 -4.28 -2.38
N LEU A 70 26.99 -5.40 -1.85
CA LEU A 70 27.34 -6.73 -2.30
C LEU A 70 26.32 -7.21 -3.33
N ASN A 71 26.78 -7.44 -4.57
CA ASN A 71 25.97 -7.91 -5.67
C ASN A 71 26.41 -9.33 -6.07
N GLY A 72 25.47 -10.29 -6.04
CA GLY A 72 25.68 -11.63 -6.56
C GLY A 72 24.97 -11.81 -7.90
N SER A 73 25.65 -12.37 -8.89
CA SER A 73 25.05 -12.71 -10.17
C SER A 73 25.28 -14.18 -10.51
N LEU A 74 24.24 -14.84 -10.98
CA LEU A 74 24.28 -16.19 -11.50
C LEU A 74 23.71 -16.17 -12.91
N GLY A 75 24.52 -16.55 -13.89
CA GLY A 75 24.13 -16.66 -15.28
C GLY A 75 24.28 -18.09 -15.77
N GLN A 76 23.29 -18.57 -16.49
CA GLN A 76 23.33 -19.84 -17.22
C GLN A 76 23.00 -19.56 -18.68
N SER A 77 23.90 -19.92 -19.60
CA SER A 77 23.67 -19.81 -21.03
C SER A 77 23.84 -21.16 -21.72
N PHE A 78 22.95 -21.46 -22.62
CA PHE A 78 23.00 -22.63 -23.47
C PHE A 78 23.18 -22.16 -24.91
N GLN A 79 24.20 -22.64 -25.57
CA GLN A 79 24.46 -22.34 -26.97
C GLN A 79 24.33 -23.65 -27.78
N PHE A 80 23.42 -23.63 -28.77
CA PHE A 80 23.18 -24.76 -29.64
C PHE A 80 23.50 -24.33 -31.07
N GLY A 81 24.20 -25.18 -31.82
CA GLY A 81 24.46 -24.92 -33.23
C GLY A 81 25.91 -25.13 -33.64
N ARG A 82 26.25 -24.49 -34.77
CA ARG A 82 27.60 -24.61 -35.37
C ARG A 82 28.51 -23.51 -34.86
N SER A 83 29.66 -23.91 -34.36
CA SER A 83 30.71 -22.93 -34.01
C SER A 83 32.04 -23.28 -34.73
N THR A 84 32.87 -22.27 -34.90
CA THR A 84 34.17 -22.45 -35.49
C THR A 84 35.17 -22.84 -34.39
N SER A 85 35.77 -24.01 -34.50
CA SER A 85 36.83 -24.46 -33.61
C SER A 85 38.09 -23.57 -33.74
N LYS A 86 38.95 -23.55 -32.72
CA LYS A 86 40.24 -22.85 -32.74
C LYS A 86 41.12 -23.20 -33.93
N SER A 87 40.89 -24.36 -34.57
CA SER A 87 41.58 -24.81 -35.79
C SER A 87 40.89 -24.36 -37.09
N GLY A 88 39.86 -23.51 -37.04
CA GLY A 88 39.14 -23.01 -38.20
C GLY A 88 38.09 -23.97 -38.79
N VAL A 89 37.89 -25.12 -38.20
CA VAL A 89 36.90 -26.12 -38.66
C VAL A 89 35.54 -25.86 -38.04
N ILE A 90 34.48 -25.87 -38.86
CA ILE A 90 33.11 -25.77 -38.41
C ILE A 90 32.67 -27.07 -37.76
N VAL A 91 32.29 -27.06 -36.50
CA VAL A 91 31.80 -28.22 -35.75
C VAL A 91 30.44 -27.92 -35.14
N ASP A 92 29.56 -28.93 -35.09
CA ASP A 92 28.32 -28.86 -34.36
C ASP A 92 28.65 -28.99 -32.86
N GLN A 93 28.43 -27.94 -32.10
CA GLN A 93 28.78 -27.92 -30.68
C GLN A 93 27.61 -27.35 -29.88
N ASN A 94 27.20 -28.14 -28.91
CA ASN A 94 26.29 -27.68 -27.85
C ASN A 94 27.14 -27.34 -26.63
N ALA A 95 27.05 -26.11 -26.18
CA ALA A 95 27.79 -25.63 -25.01
C ALA A 95 26.83 -25.13 -23.94
N ALA A 96 27.07 -25.52 -22.72
CA ALA A 96 26.43 -24.94 -21.53
C ALA A 96 27.50 -24.16 -20.76
N ASN A 97 27.23 -22.89 -20.50
CA ASN A 97 28.14 -22.03 -19.76
C ASN A 97 27.45 -21.52 -18.51
N SER A 98 28.05 -21.73 -17.35
CA SER A 98 27.58 -21.22 -16.06
C SER A 98 28.55 -20.18 -15.56
N THR A 99 28.05 -19.02 -15.22
CA THR A 99 28.85 -17.89 -14.70
C THR A 99 28.34 -17.54 -13.31
N LEU A 100 29.22 -17.52 -12.34
CA LEU A 100 28.96 -17.02 -11.00
C LEU A 100 29.83 -15.79 -10.78
N GLY A 101 29.21 -14.68 -10.42
CA GLY A 101 29.92 -13.42 -10.10
C GLY A 101 29.51 -12.91 -8.72
N ILE A 102 30.48 -12.43 -7.96
CA ILE A 102 30.26 -11.69 -6.72
C ILE A 102 31.05 -10.39 -6.83
N ASN A 103 30.35 -9.25 -6.75
CA ASN A 103 30.95 -7.92 -6.81
C ASN A 103 30.65 -7.16 -5.52
N LEU A 104 31.67 -6.50 -4.98
CA LEU A 104 31.57 -5.61 -3.83
C LEU A 104 31.92 -4.21 -4.28
N ASP A 105 30.93 -3.30 -4.25
CA ASP A 105 31.09 -1.91 -4.66
C ASP A 105 31.00 -1.01 -3.43
N MET A 106 32.04 -0.21 -3.19
CA MET A 106 32.09 0.74 -2.07
C MET A 106 32.55 2.11 -2.57
N PRO A 107 31.71 3.17 -2.44
CA PRO A 107 32.12 4.52 -2.77
C PRO A 107 33.08 5.06 -1.70
N LEU A 108 34.35 5.27 -2.06
CA LEU A 108 35.33 5.85 -1.15
C LEU A 108 35.25 7.38 -1.10
N PHE A 109 35.01 8.02 -2.24
CA PHE A 109 34.83 9.46 -2.33
C PHE A 109 33.91 9.78 -3.51
N ASP A 110 32.83 10.51 -3.25
CA ASP A 110 31.83 10.89 -4.27
C ASP A 110 31.57 12.42 -4.25
N GLY A 111 32.63 13.23 -4.08
CA GLY A 111 32.52 14.67 -4.16
C GLY A 111 31.47 15.32 -3.26
N LEU A 112 31.25 14.82 -2.04
CA LEU A 112 30.20 15.25 -1.08
C LEU A 112 28.77 15.05 -1.57
N LYS A 113 28.55 14.22 -2.59
CA LYS A 113 27.20 13.91 -3.08
C LYS A 113 26.36 13.21 -2.02
N ILE A 114 26.89 12.20 -1.34
CA ILE A 114 26.18 11.44 -0.30
C ILE A 114 25.65 12.33 0.83
N PRO A 115 26.45 13.19 1.51
CA PRO A 115 25.92 14.06 2.55
C PRO A 115 24.88 15.05 2.05
N ASN A 116 25.03 15.58 0.81
CA ASN A 116 24.05 16.46 0.22
C ASN A 116 22.74 15.72 -0.13
N ASP A 117 22.83 14.47 -0.61
CA ASP A 117 21.64 13.63 -0.85
C ASP A 117 20.90 13.33 0.46
N ILE A 118 21.62 13.00 1.53
CA ILE A 118 21.00 12.82 2.87
C ILE A 118 20.28 14.10 3.32
N ALA A 119 20.88 15.28 3.12
CA ALA A 119 20.25 16.54 3.45
C ALA A 119 18.99 16.79 2.61
N ALA A 120 19.03 16.50 1.31
CA ALA A 120 17.88 16.60 0.41
C ALA A 120 16.74 15.63 0.86
N ARG A 121 17.06 14.36 1.10
CA ARG A 121 16.07 13.37 1.57
C ARG A 121 15.45 13.75 2.91
N LYS A 122 16.21 14.39 3.80
CA LYS A 122 15.67 14.90 5.07
C LYS A 122 14.64 16.01 4.85
N LEU A 123 14.87 16.89 3.86
CA LEU A 123 13.91 17.92 3.48
C LEU A 123 12.67 17.33 2.79
N ASP A 124 12.85 16.33 1.92
CA ASP A 124 11.76 15.61 1.28
C ASP A 124 10.84 14.93 2.31
N LEU A 125 11.42 14.29 3.34
CA LEU A 125 10.65 13.72 4.44
C LEU A 125 9.87 14.81 5.19
N LYS A 126 10.51 15.95 5.49
CA LYS A 126 9.82 17.06 6.16
C LYS A 126 8.66 17.59 5.31
N ALA A 127 8.88 17.75 4.01
CA ALA A 127 7.83 18.19 3.09
C ALA A 127 6.66 17.19 3.03
N SER A 128 6.94 15.88 3.06
CA SER A 128 5.87 14.85 3.07
C SER A 128 5.04 14.87 4.36
N ILE A 129 5.65 15.17 5.52
CA ILE A 129 4.95 15.33 6.80
C ILE A 129 3.98 16.52 6.72
N GLU A 130 4.44 17.66 6.22
CA GLU A 130 3.60 18.86 6.08
C GLU A 130 2.48 18.67 5.05
N ASN A 131 2.75 17.93 3.96
CA ASN A 131 1.73 17.58 2.99
C ASN A 131 0.66 16.66 3.58
N LEU A 132 1.01 15.73 4.47
CA LEU A 132 0.05 14.90 5.19
C LEU A 132 -0.80 15.73 6.15
N ASN A 133 -0.19 16.64 6.91
CA ASN A 133 -0.90 17.55 7.81
C ASN A 133 -1.91 18.42 7.03
N LYS A 134 -1.45 19.00 5.91
CA LYS A 134 -2.32 19.75 5.02
C LYS A 134 -3.50 18.93 4.51
N ALA A 135 -3.26 17.68 4.08
CA ALA A 135 -4.32 16.80 3.59
C ALA A 135 -5.37 16.51 4.68
N ARG A 136 -4.95 16.37 5.95
CA ARG A 136 -5.87 16.21 7.09
C ARG A 136 -6.72 17.45 7.34
N GLU A 137 -6.11 18.62 7.25
CA GLU A 137 -6.82 19.91 7.41
C GLU A 137 -7.80 20.13 6.27
N ASP A 138 -7.38 19.92 5.02
CA ASP A 138 -8.23 20.04 3.83
C ASP A 138 -9.45 19.11 3.92
N LEU A 139 -9.23 17.84 4.35
CA LEU A 139 -10.30 16.88 4.57
C LEU A 139 -11.30 17.38 5.64
N SER A 140 -10.78 17.87 6.77
CA SER A 140 -11.62 18.37 7.87
C SER A 140 -12.49 19.55 7.43
N ILE A 141 -11.93 20.50 6.65
CA ILE A 141 -12.66 21.65 6.10
C ILE A 141 -13.74 21.18 5.13
N ASN A 142 -13.42 20.23 4.25
CA ASN A 142 -14.39 19.69 3.29
C ASN A 142 -15.56 19.00 4.00
N ILE A 143 -15.28 18.17 5.02
CA ILE A 143 -16.33 17.51 5.81
C ILE A 143 -17.21 18.55 6.53
N ALA A 144 -16.61 19.57 7.15
CA ALA A 144 -17.37 20.64 7.78
C ALA A 144 -18.28 21.38 6.80
N SER A 145 -17.78 21.66 5.59
CA SER A 145 -18.56 22.29 4.52
C SER A 145 -19.76 21.44 4.10
N TYR A 146 -19.54 20.13 3.85
CA TYR A 146 -20.63 19.21 3.49
C TYR A 146 -21.64 19.02 4.63
N TYR A 147 -21.18 18.95 5.87
CA TYR A 147 -22.05 18.84 7.04
C TYR A 147 -22.98 20.05 7.14
N LEU A 148 -22.46 21.28 6.95
CA LEU A 148 -23.25 22.48 6.93
C LEU A 148 -24.26 22.52 5.76
N GLN A 149 -23.87 22.03 4.58
CA GLN A 149 -24.79 21.94 3.44
C GLN A 149 -25.96 20.99 3.74
N VAL A 150 -25.71 19.87 4.38
CA VAL A 150 -26.76 18.93 4.80
C VAL A 150 -27.70 19.60 5.81
N LEU A 151 -27.17 20.30 6.83
CA LEU A 151 -27.99 21.01 7.81
C LEU A 151 -28.84 22.10 7.16
N LEU A 152 -28.28 22.87 6.23
CA LEU A 152 -29.03 23.92 5.49
C LEU A 152 -30.14 23.31 4.62
N SER A 153 -29.86 22.15 3.99
CA SER A 153 -30.87 21.44 3.21
C SER A 153 -32.04 20.96 4.07
N LEU A 154 -31.77 20.50 5.29
CA LEU A 154 -32.80 20.06 6.25
C LEU A 154 -33.66 21.22 6.79
N ILE A 155 -33.11 22.44 6.88
CA ILE A 155 -33.86 23.63 7.31
C ILE A 155 -34.78 24.12 6.19
N HIS A 156 -34.46 23.84 4.94
CA HIS A 156 -35.22 24.35 3.77
C HIS A 156 -36.39 23.44 3.38
N ILE A 157 -36.57 22.27 4.00
CA ILE A 157 -37.73 21.37 3.84
C ILE A 157 -38.76 21.66 4.89
#